data_08080318414001e244c67f8bd8fbcef2
#
_entry.id   08080318414001e244c67f8bd8fbcef2
#
_cell.length_a   1.000
_cell.length_b   1.000
_cell.length_c   1.000
_cell.angle_alpha   90.00
_cell.angle_beta   90.00
_cell.angle_gamma   90.00
#
_symmetry.space_group_name_H-M   'P 1'
#
loop_
_entity.id
_entity.type
_entity.pdbx_description
1 polymer ?
#
loop_
_entity_poly.entity_id
_entity_poly.type
_entity_poly.pdbx_seq_one_letter_code
_entity_poly.pdbx_strand_id
1 'polypeptide(L)'
;ATVKESSLITPEGSEAEIRNIVLSVGDAADFGFSVGQSIGVVVPGPHEFGQSEHFRLYTVANMATNGSGDEIEICVKRCSYIDEFSGEKHAGVASHYLCDRQPGDEIIVTGPYGLPFTLPEEKTADLLMIGLGTGIAPFRAFVRHLYEHLGGWDGRVRLFYGAKSGLEMAYMNDRQNDFEMYYDEATFKAFTAVSPR
;
A
#
# COMPACT_ATOMS: atom_id res chain seq x y z
N ALA A 1 0.07 -12.58 12.01
CA ALA A 1 0.73 -11.27 12.20
C ALA A 1 -0.01 -10.47 13.25
N THR A 2 0.71 -9.58 13.92
CA THR A 2 0.13 -8.66 14.91
C THR A 2 0.16 -7.24 14.36
N VAL A 3 -0.93 -6.49 14.49
CA VAL A 3 -0.97 -5.07 14.14
C VAL A 3 -0.11 -4.28 15.12
N LYS A 4 0.93 -3.61 14.62
CA LYS A 4 1.77 -2.70 15.41
C LYS A 4 1.22 -1.28 15.42
N GLU A 5 0.74 -0.84 14.25
CA GLU A 5 0.22 0.50 14.05
C GLU A 5 -0.88 0.50 12.99
N SER A 6 -1.87 1.38 13.15
CA SER A 6 -2.92 1.63 12.17
C SER A 6 -3.17 3.14 12.09
N SER A 7 -2.43 3.81 11.23
CA SER A 7 -2.44 5.27 11.10
C SER A 7 -3.35 5.74 9.98
N LEU A 8 -4.26 6.67 10.29
CA LEU A 8 -5.04 7.37 9.27
C LEU A 8 -4.10 8.30 8.48
N ILE A 9 -4.01 8.13 7.17
CA ILE A 9 -3.13 8.92 6.30
C ILE A 9 -3.89 9.88 5.37
N THR A 10 -5.21 9.94 5.46
CA THR A 10 -6.01 11.01 4.85
C THR A 10 -6.22 12.15 5.84
N PRO A 11 -6.10 13.43 5.41
CA PRO A 11 -6.34 14.58 6.28
C PRO A 11 -7.82 14.74 6.63
N GLU A 12 -8.08 15.63 7.59
CA GLU A 12 -9.44 16.03 7.97
C GLU A 12 -10.18 16.60 6.75
N GLY A 13 -11.46 16.29 6.61
CA GLY A 13 -12.30 16.68 5.47
C GLY A 13 -12.22 15.73 4.28
N SER A 14 -11.39 14.69 4.30
CA SER A 14 -11.42 13.64 3.28
C SER A 14 -12.70 12.81 3.39
N GLU A 15 -13.34 12.53 2.25
CA GLU A 15 -14.48 11.60 2.17
C GLU A 15 -14.02 10.13 2.31
N ALA A 16 -12.75 9.86 2.05
CA ALA A 16 -12.17 8.52 2.12
C ALA A 16 -11.33 8.35 3.37
N GLU A 17 -11.47 7.20 4.02
CA GLU A 17 -10.56 6.72 5.04
C GLU A 17 -9.50 5.84 4.37
N ILE A 18 -8.24 6.29 4.41
CA ILE A 18 -7.08 5.51 3.96
C ILE A 18 -6.12 5.40 5.13
N ARG A 19 -5.68 4.16 5.41
CA ARG A 19 -4.77 3.87 6.50
C ARG A 19 -3.48 3.26 6.00
N ASN A 20 -2.38 3.61 6.65
CA ASN A 20 -1.15 2.83 6.63
C ASN A 20 -1.18 1.88 7.83
N ILE A 21 -1.13 0.59 7.58
CA ILE A 21 -1.18 -0.44 8.63
C ILE A 21 0.16 -1.16 8.66
N VAL A 22 0.80 -1.16 9.82
CA VAL A 22 2.07 -1.83 10.08
C VAL A 22 1.78 -3.14 10.82
N LEU A 23 2.23 -4.23 10.24
CA LEU A 23 2.08 -5.58 10.75
C LEU A 23 3.42 -6.16 11.15
N SER A 24 3.49 -6.79 12.32
CA SER A 24 4.62 -7.63 12.71
C SER A 24 4.31 -9.08 12.41
N VAL A 25 5.20 -9.76 11.70
CA VAL A 25 5.10 -11.21 11.46
C VAL A 25 5.87 -12.04 12.49
N GLY A 26 6.52 -11.35 13.47
CA GLY A 26 7.25 -11.99 14.56
C GLY A 26 8.39 -12.87 14.07
N ASP A 27 8.67 -13.93 14.83
CA ASP A 27 9.74 -14.90 14.53
C ASP A 27 9.41 -15.84 13.35
N ALA A 28 8.43 -15.50 12.51
CA ALA A 28 8.22 -16.20 11.23
C ALA A 28 9.41 -15.89 10.30
N ALA A 29 10.57 -16.40 10.65
CA ALA A 29 11.89 -16.09 10.12
C ALA A 29 12.03 -16.26 8.59
N ASP A 30 11.04 -16.85 7.94
CA ASP A 30 11.02 -17.12 6.50
C ASP A 30 9.99 -16.31 5.74
N PHE A 31 9.31 -15.33 6.37
CA PHE A 31 8.36 -14.47 5.66
C PHE A 31 9.07 -13.33 4.92
N GLY A 32 10.00 -13.71 4.04
CA GLY A 32 10.69 -12.75 3.18
C GLY A 32 9.78 -12.23 2.07
N PHE A 33 9.77 -10.93 1.85
CA PHE A 33 9.07 -10.32 0.71
C PHE A 33 9.97 -9.33 -0.02
N SER A 34 9.63 -9.05 -1.26
CA SER A 34 10.30 -8.06 -2.10
C SER A 34 9.33 -6.98 -2.55
N VAL A 35 9.86 -5.82 -2.90
CA VAL A 35 9.06 -4.71 -3.44
C VAL A 35 8.24 -5.18 -4.64
N GLY A 36 6.97 -4.79 -4.68
CA GLY A 36 6.01 -5.19 -5.73
C GLY A 36 5.22 -6.45 -5.41
N GLN A 37 5.64 -7.24 -4.41
CA GLN A 37 4.86 -8.40 -3.97
C GLN A 37 3.70 -7.99 -3.04
N SER A 38 2.76 -8.91 -2.87
CA SER A 38 1.58 -8.72 -2.02
C SER A 38 1.53 -9.77 -0.92
N ILE A 39 0.89 -9.43 0.19
CA ILE A 39 0.44 -10.39 1.19
C ILE A 39 -1.03 -10.70 0.99
N GLY A 40 -1.45 -11.90 1.35
CA GLY A 40 -2.85 -12.29 1.46
C GLY A 40 -3.34 -12.07 2.88
N VAL A 41 -4.45 -11.38 3.03
CA VAL A 41 -5.15 -11.25 4.31
C VAL A 41 -6.36 -12.17 4.29
N VAL A 42 -6.48 -13.00 5.31
CA VAL A 42 -7.60 -13.92 5.51
C VAL A 42 -8.49 -13.36 6.62
N VAL A 43 -9.73 -13.06 6.30
CA VAL A 43 -10.74 -12.61 7.27
C VAL A 43 -11.59 -13.80 7.64
N PRO A 44 -11.56 -14.26 8.91
CA PRO A 44 -12.40 -15.39 9.35
C PRO A 44 -13.89 -15.06 9.24
N GLY A 45 -14.69 -16.07 8.86
CA GLY A 45 -16.14 -15.98 8.74
C GLY A 45 -16.87 -16.33 10.04
N PRO A 46 -18.19 -16.56 9.93
CA PRO A 46 -18.92 -16.82 8.69
C PRO A 46 -19.23 -15.55 7.86
N HIS A 47 -19.17 -15.66 6.55
CA HIS A 47 -19.55 -14.63 5.59
C HIS A 47 -20.79 -15.04 4.79
N GLU A 48 -21.30 -14.14 3.96
CA GLU A 48 -22.40 -14.40 3.06
C GLU A 48 -22.15 -15.65 2.20
N PHE A 49 -23.21 -16.34 1.82
CA PHE A 49 -23.17 -17.58 1.05
C PHE A 49 -22.41 -18.76 1.72
N GLY A 50 -22.28 -18.74 3.06
CA GLY A 50 -21.66 -19.82 3.81
C GLY A 50 -20.13 -19.91 3.68
N GLN A 51 -19.48 -18.86 3.21
CA GLN A 51 -18.02 -18.80 3.15
C GLN A 51 -17.43 -18.76 4.56
N SER A 52 -16.47 -19.65 4.83
CA SER A 52 -15.77 -19.71 6.12
C SER A 52 -14.71 -18.64 6.27
N GLU A 53 -14.24 -18.08 5.17
CA GLU A 53 -13.20 -17.08 5.14
C GLU A 53 -13.33 -16.16 3.91
N HIS A 54 -12.79 -14.96 4.00
CA HIS A 54 -12.68 -14.02 2.90
C HIS A 54 -11.21 -13.63 2.69
N PHE A 55 -10.71 -13.81 1.47
CA PHE A 55 -9.32 -13.59 1.11
C PHE A 55 -9.14 -12.37 0.21
N ARG A 56 -8.14 -11.51 0.52
CA ARG A 56 -7.75 -10.38 -0.32
C ARG A 56 -6.25 -10.16 -0.30
N LEU A 57 -5.72 -9.76 -1.45
CA LEU A 57 -4.33 -9.38 -1.62
C LEU A 57 -4.13 -7.88 -1.36
N TYR A 58 -3.05 -7.56 -0.64
CA TYR A 58 -2.58 -6.19 -0.41
C TYR A 58 -1.11 -6.10 -0.77
N THR A 59 -0.78 -5.19 -1.69
CA THR A 59 0.62 -4.98 -2.08
C THR A 59 1.38 -4.28 -0.95
N VAL A 60 2.59 -4.73 -0.68
CA VAL A 60 3.42 -4.16 0.37
C VAL A 60 3.85 -2.73 0.03
N ALA A 61 3.82 -1.85 1.02
CA ALA A 61 4.13 -0.43 0.90
C ALA A 61 5.52 -0.07 1.47
N ASN A 62 6.24 -1.05 2.00
CA ASN A 62 7.60 -0.90 2.54
C ASN A 62 8.55 -1.92 1.92
N MET A 63 9.80 -1.79 2.30
CA MET A 63 10.85 -2.76 2.00
C MET A 63 11.11 -3.64 3.22
N ALA A 64 11.56 -4.87 2.99
CA ALA A 64 12.12 -5.68 4.06
C ALA A 64 13.41 -5.01 4.55
N THR A 65 13.42 -4.59 5.80
CA THR A 65 14.60 -4.00 6.44
C THR A 65 15.57 -5.12 6.83
N ASN A 66 16.84 -4.98 6.42
CA ASN A 66 17.94 -5.88 6.80
C ASN A 66 17.74 -7.38 6.50
N GLY A 67 16.89 -7.71 5.53
CA GLY A 67 16.64 -9.11 5.15
C GLY A 67 15.72 -9.88 6.11
N SER A 68 15.32 -9.28 7.23
CA SER A 68 14.33 -9.82 8.15
C SER A 68 12.97 -9.27 7.77
N GLY A 69 12.11 -9.77 7.12
CA GLY A 69 10.77 -9.22 6.79
C GLY A 69 9.83 -9.07 8.00
N ASP A 70 10.37 -8.64 9.14
CA ASP A 70 9.66 -8.62 10.43
C ASP A 70 8.47 -7.66 10.44
N GLU A 71 8.52 -6.62 9.61
CA GLU A 71 7.46 -5.62 9.50
C GLU A 71 6.99 -5.46 8.06
N ILE A 72 5.67 -5.49 7.90
CA ILE A 72 4.99 -5.32 6.62
C ILE A 72 4.07 -4.10 6.72
N GLU A 73 4.22 -3.16 5.81
CA GLU A 73 3.27 -2.05 5.69
C GLU A 73 2.33 -2.29 4.51
N ILE A 74 1.05 -2.01 4.72
CA ILE A 74 0.02 -2.04 3.67
C ILE A 74 -0.81 -0.76 3.69
N CYS A 75 -1.19 -0.30 2.51
CA CYS A 75 -2.08 0.84 2.33
C CYS A 75 -3.51 0.36 2.08
N VAL A 76 -4.42 0.70 2.99
CA VAL A 76 -5.80 0.20 2.95
C VAL A 76 -6.77 1.36 2.88
N LYS A 77 -7.59 1.40 1.83
CA LYS A 77 -8.75 2.28 1.74
C LYS A 77 -9.99 1.54 2.23
N ARG A 78 -10.74 2.11 3.18
CA ARG A 78 -12.05 1.60 3.59
C ARG A 78 -13.01 1.72 2.41
N CYS A 79 -13.45 0.60 1.86
CA CYS A 79 -14.29 0.53 0.69
C CYS A 79 -15.70 0.04 1.02
N SER A 80 -16.68 0.55 0.29
CA SER A 80 -18.04 0.02 0.25
C SER A 80 -18.45 -0.12 -1.21
N TYR A 81 -19.36 -1.00 -1.50
CA TYR A 81 -19.95 -1.14 -2.82
C TYR A 81 -21.48 -1.07 -2.73
N ILE A 82 -22.10 -0.72 -3.85
CA ILE A 82 -23.56 -0.73 -3.99
C ILE A 82 -23.90 -1.95 -4.80
N ASP A 83 -24.76 -2.81 -4.26
CA ASP A 83 -25.32 -3.94 -5.00
C ASP A 83 -26.17 -3.43 -6.15
N GLU A 84 -25.86 -3.86 -7.37
CA GLU A 84 -26.50 -3.37 -8.58
C GLU A 84 -27.98 -3.79 -8.71
N PHE A 85 -28.40 -4.85 -8.01
CA PHE A 85 -29.76 -5.37 -8.05
C PHE A 85 -30.65 -4.79 -6.96
N SER A 86 -30.15 -4.72 -5.72
CA SER A 86 -30.91 -4.21 -4.58
C SER A 86 -30.76 -2.71 -4.38
N GLY A 87 -29.66 -2.12 -4.86
CA GLY A 87 -29.29 -0.74 -4.56
C GLY A 87 -28.76 -0.54 -3.13
N GLU A 88 -28.60 -1.61 -2.37
CA GLU A 88 -28.09 -1.56 -1.01
C GLU A 88 -26.57 -1.35 -0.97
N LYS A 89 -26.13 -0.56 0.02
CA LYS A 89 -24.72 -0.29 0.25
C LYS A 89 -24.16 -1.34 1.21
N HIS A 90 -23.17 -2.10 0.75
CA HIS A 90 -22.46 -3.10 1.54
C HIS A 90 -21.04 -2.66 1.87
N ALA A 91 -20.58 -3.02 3.07
CA ALA A 91 -19.21 -2.82 3.51
C ALA A 91 -18.26 -3.83 2.83
N GLY A 92 -17.11 -3.36 2.35
CA GLY A 92 -16.08 -4.26 1.84
C GLY A 92 -15.47 -5.06 2.99
N VAL A 93 -15.63 -6.38 2.99
CA VAL A 93 -15.25 -7.26 4.12
C VAL A 93 -13.84 -7.04 4.60
N ALA A 94 -12.83 -7.24 3.75
CA ALA A 94 -11.43 -7.15 4.17
C ALA A 94 -11.01 -5.72 4.52
N SER A 95 -11.49 -4.70 3.78
CA SER A 95 -11.09 -3.31 4.04
C SER A 95 -11.65 -2.78 5.35
N HIS A 96 -12.90 -3.13 5.71
CA HIS A 96 -13.46 -2.76 7.00
C HIS A 96 -12.78 -3.53 8.13
N TYR A 97 -12.61 -4.85 7.96
CA TYR A 97 -11.88 -5.67 8.93
C TYR A 97 -10.52 -5.07 9.27
N LEU A 98 -9.72 -4.69 8.28
CA LEU A 98 -8.39 -4.12 8.49
C LEU A 98 -8.43 -2.72 9.09
N CYS A 99 -9.31 -1.84 8.60
CA CYS A 99 -9.43 -0.48 9.11
C CYS A 99 -9.93 -0.40 10.56
N ASP A 100 -10.64 -1.44 11.03
CA ASP A 100 -11.13 -1.54 12.41
C ASP A 100 -10.08 -2.10 13.38
N ARG A 101 -8.97 -2.65 12.89
CA ARG A 101 -7.91 -3.23 13.74
C ARG A 101 -7.16 -2.15 14.51
N GLN A 102 -6.81 -2.52 15.74
CA GLN A 102 -6.04 -1.69 16.68
C GLN A 102 -4.68 -2.34 16.93
N PRO A 103 -3.67 -1.57 17.40
CA PRO A 103 -2.40 -2.14 17.83
C PRO A 103 -2.61 -3.27 18.86
N GLY A 104 -1.98 -4.41 18.61
CA GLY A 104 -2.12 -5.64 19.41
C GLY A 104 -3.10 -6.65 18.85
N ASP A 105 -3.95 -6.28 17.89
CA ASP A 105 -4.86 -7.23 17.24
C ASP A 105 -4.08 -8.21 16.36
N GLU A 106 -4.55 -9.46 16.34
CA GLU A 106 -3.99 -10.50 15.48
C GLU A 106 -4.78 -10.58 14.16
N ILE A 107 -4.05 -10.76 13.06
CA ILE A 107 -4.62 -11.03 11.73
C ILE A 107 -3.90 -12.21 11.07
N ILE A 108 -4.63 -12.94 10.24
CA ILE A 108 -4.08 -14.04 9.46
C ILE A 108 -3.55 -13.49 8.15
N VAL A 109 -2.24 -13.65 7.93
CA VAL A 109 -1.56 -13.28 6.68
C VAL A 109 -0.91 -14.49 6.05
N THR A 110 -0.85 -14.50 4.72
CA THR A 110 -0.23 -15.54 3.91
C THR A 110 0.60 -14.90 2.80
N GLY A 111 1.49 -15.64 2.19
CA GLY A 111 2.30 -15.15 1.07
C GLY A 111 3.80 -15.30 1.32
N PRO A 112 4.64 -14.52 0.62
CA PRO A 112 4.25 -13.46 -0.33
C PRO A 112 3.69 -13.99 -1.66
N TYR A 113 2.94 -13.14 -2.36
CA TYR A 113 2.34 -13.43 -3.65
C TYR A 113 2.81 -12.46 -4.73
N GLY A 114 2.81 -12.93 -5.96
CA GLY A 114 3.17 -12.14 -7.13
C GLY A 114 4.68 -12.06 -7.36
N LEU A 115 5.05 -11.49 -8.49
CA LEU A 115 6.44 -11.26 -8.86
C LEU A 115 6.93 -9.94 -8.24
N PRO A 116 8.17 -9.90 -7.75
CA PRO A 116 8.78 -8.64 -7.31
C PRO A 116 8.95 -7.69 -8.50
N PHE A 117 8.99 -6.40 -8.22
CA PHE A 117 9.44 -5.43 -9.20
C PHE A 117 10.93 -5.62 -9.46
N THR A 118 11.27 -5.80 -10.73
CA THR A 118 12.65 -5.93 -11.16
C THR A 118 13.13 -4.62 -11.77
N LEU A 119 14.34 -4.22 -11.38
CA LEU A 119 15.01 -3.09 -12.01
C LEU A 119 15.69 -3.54 -13.31
N PRO A 120 15.78 -2.65 -14.32
CA PRO A 120 16.67 -2.85 -15.45
C PRO A 120 18.12 -3.00 -14.96
N GLU A 121 18.93 -3.80 -15.65
CA GLU A 121 20.37 -3.94 -15.35
C GLU A 121 21.11 -2.61 -15.56
N GLU A 122 20.70 -1.83 -16.54
CA GLU A 122 21.24 -0.51 -16.81
C GLU A 122 20.62 0.55 -15.88
N LYS A 123 21.40 1.10 -14.95
CA LYS A 123 20.97 2.18 -14.06
C LYS A 123 20.59 3.47 -14.79
N THR A 124 20.97 3.62 -16.06
CA THR A 124 20.62 4.76 -16.93
C THR A 124 19.25 4.63 -17.59
N ALA A 125 18.59 3.49 -17.47
CA ALA A 125 17.25 3.27 -18.02
C ALA A 125 16.22 4.19 -17.36
N ASP A 126 15.30 4.74 -18.14
CA ASP A 126 14.20 5.54 -17.63
C ASP A 126 13.13 4.66 -16.97
N LEU A 127 12.66 5.06 -15.79
CA LEU A 127 11.63 4.38 -15.04
C LEU A 127 10.33 5.17 -15.07
N LEU A 128 9.24 4.55 -15.50
CA LEU A 128 7.90 5.11 -15.51
C LEU A 128 7.01 4.33 -14.54
N MET A 129 6.48 5.02 -13.54
CA MET A 129 5.59 4.50 -12.51
C MET A 129 4.23 5.17 -12.66
N ILE A 130 3.15 4.39 -12.69
CA ILE A 130 1.78 4.93 -12.81
C ILE A 130 0.92 4.31 -11.73
N GLY A 131 0.50 5.12 -10.74
CA GLY A 131 -0.31 4.69 -9.60
C GLY A 131 -1.66 5.41 -9.55
N LEU A 132 -2.70 4.71 -9.10
CA LEU A 132 -4.03 5.27 -8.85
C LEU A 132 -4.49 4.89 -7.44
N GLY A 133 -4.93 5.88 -6.65
CA GLY A 133 -5.40 5.63 -5.29
C GLY A 133 -4.37 4.87 -4.45
N THR A 134 -4.78 3.78 -3.79
CA THR A 134 -3.86 2.94 -2.99
C THR A 134 -2.81 2.18 -3.81
N GLY A 135 -2.92 2.18 -5.14
CA GLY A 135 -1.88 1.64 -6.04
C GLY A 135 -0.56 2.41 -6.01
N ILE A 136 -0.46 3.50 -5.24
CA ILE A 136 0.80 4.19 -4.94
C ILE A 136 1.71 3.37 -3.98
N ALA A 137 1.15 2.48 -3.19
CA ALA A 137 1.86 1.75 -2.14
C ALA A 137 3.15 1.05 -2.62
N PRO A 138 3.14 0.22 -3.69
CA PRO A 138 4.37 -0.39 -4.18
C PRO A 138 5.38 0.62 -4.70
N PHE A 139 4.95 1.75 -5.24
CA PHE A 139 5.87 2.78 -5.73
C PHE A 139 6.52 3.57 -4.59
N ARG A 140 5.83 3.73 -3.45
CA ARG A 140 6.45 4.24 -2.23
C ARG A 140 7.65 3.37 -1.82
N ALA A 141 7.45 2.07 -1.71
CA ALA A 141 8.51 1.13 -1.39
C ALA A 141 9.64 1.15 -2.44
N PHE A 142 9.27 1.24 -3.72
CA PHE A 142 10.22 1.19 -4.82
C PHE A 142 11.09 2.45 -4.91
N VAL A 143 10.52 3.65 -4.75
CA VAL A 143 11.27 4.92 -4.71
C VAL A 143 12.22 4.94 -3.52
N ARG A 144 11.77 4.49 -2.35
CA ARG A 144 12.65 4.31 -1.19
C ARG A 144 13.81 3.37 -1.50
N HIS A 145 13.55 2.26 -2.18
CA HIS A 145 14.60 1.33 -2.59
C HIS A 145 15.65 2.01 -3.49
N LEU A 146 15.22 2.77 -4.49
CA LEU A 146 16.12 3.44 -5.41
C LEU A 146 17.05 4.43 -4.71
N TYR A 147 16.49 5.29 -3.85
CA TYR A 147 17.24 6.44 -3.31
C TYR A 147 17.87 6.17 -1.94
N GLU A 148 17.26 5.37 -1.09
CA GLU A 148 17.80 5.07 0.24
C GLU A 148 18.75 3.86 0.25
N HIS A 149 18.53 2.84 -0.59
CA HIS A 149 19.30 1.61 -0.56
C HIS A 149 20.30 1.49 -1.71
N LEU A 150 19.90 1.90 -2.93
CA LEU A 150 20.79 1.85 -4.09
C LEU A 150 21.63 3.12 -4.25
N GLY A 151 21.37 4.17 -3.42
CA GLY A 151 22.07 5.43 -3.46
C GLY A 151 21.74 6.30 -4.66
N GLY A 152 20.57 6.10 -5.27
CA GLY A 152 20.08 6.86 -6.42
C GLY A 152 19.91 6.04 -7.70
N TRP A 153 19.39 6.70 -8.72
CA TRP A 153 19.19 6.15 -10.05
C TRP A 153 19.69 7.15 -11.10
N ASP A 154 20.44 6.69 -12.09
CA ASP A 154 21.06 7.56 -13.09
C ASP A 154 20.09 7.98 -14.21
N GLY A 155 19.11 7.12 -14.53
CA GLY A 155 18.05 7.40 -15.48
C GLY A 155 16.94 8.27 -14.87
N ARG A 156 15.99 8.70 -15.71
CA ARG A 156 14.84 9.50 -15.23
C ARG A 156 13.83 8.61 -14.52
N VAL A 157 13.45 8.97 -13.30
CA VAL A 157 12.37 8.35 -12.54
C VAL A 157 11.13 9.26 -12.60
N ARG A 158 10.05 8.78 -13.18
CA ARG A 158 8.82 9.53 -13.38
C ARG A 158 7.66 8.80 -12.73
N LEU A 159 7.08 9.41 -11.69
CA LEU A 159 5.89 8.91 -11.00
C LEU A 159 4.68 9.72 -11.43
N PHE A 160 3.71 9.07 -12.05
CA PHE A 160 2.39 9.63 -12.32
C PHE A 160 1.40 9.06 -11.33
N TYR A 161 0.78 9.92 -10.54
CA TYR A 161 -0.12 9.52 -9.48
C TYR A 161 -1.47 10.22 -9.58
N GLY A 162 -2.55 9.43 -9.64
CA GLY A 162 -3.91 9.89 -9.71
C GLY A 162 -4.75 9.52 -8.49
N ALA A 163 -5.60 10.45 -8.03
CA ALA A 163 -6.59 10.22 -6.98
C ALA A 163 -7.90 10.95 -7.29
N LYS A 164 -8.98 10.67 -6.54
CA LYS A 164 -10.26 11.39 -6.70
C LYS A 164 -10.17 12.84 -6.24
N SER A 165 -9.34 13.11 -5.23
CA SER A 165 -9.08 14.46 -4.71
C SER A 165 -7.65 14.53 -4.17
N GLY A 166 -7.13 15.74 -3.96
CA GLY A 166 -5.83 15.94 -3.31
C GLY A 166 -5.76 15.34 -1.90
N LEU A 167 -6.87 15.38 -1.15
CA LEU A 167 -6.95 14.80 0.19
C LEU A 167 -6.83 13.26 0.20
N GLU A 168 -7.19 12.61 -0.91
CA GLU A 168 -7.09 11.16 -1.07
C GLU A 168 -5.73 10.70 -1.65
N MET A 169 -4.79 11.60 -1.89
CA MET A 169 -3.44 11.24 -2.33
C MET A 169 -2.65 10.65 -1.17
N ALA A 170 -2.75 9.32 -1.00
CA ALA A 170 -2.01 8.60 0.03
C ALA A 170 -0.50 8.86 -0.12
N TYR A 171 0.18 9.15 0.99
CA TYR A 171 1.62 9.47 1.08
C TYR A 171 2.08 10.72 0.32
N MET A 172 1.15 11.50 -0.25
CA MET A 172 1.41 12.75 -0.99
C MET A 172 0.35 13.82 -0.70
N ASN A 173 -0.07 13.96 0.55
CA ASN A 173 -1.02 14.97 1.02
C ASN A 173 -0.48 15.69 2.26
N ASP A 174 -1.20 16.70 2.75
CA ASP A 174 -0.78 17.53 3.90
C ASP A 174 -0.64 16.76 5.21
N ARG A 175 -1.25 15.58 5.34
CA ARG A 175 -1.12 14.74 6.53
C ARG A 175 0.12 13.86 6.51
N GLN A 176 0.44 13.33 5.33
CA GLN A 176 1.61 12.48 5.13
C GLN A 176 2.16 12.65 3.72
N ASN A 177 3.40 13.13 3.61
CA ASN A 177 4.09 13.33 2.34
C ASN A 177 5.45 12.61 2.35
N ASP A 178 5.42 11.31 2.18
CA ASP A 178 6.62 10.47 2.20
C ASP A 178 7.52 10.68 0.97
N PHE A 179 6.97 11.28 -0.10
CA PHE A 179 7.73 11.55 -1.32
C PHE A 179 8.47 12.89 -1.29
N GLU A 180 8.19 13.77 -0.32
CA GLU A 180 8.82 15.10 -0.21
C GLU A 180 10.34 15.01 -0.18
N MET A 181 10.88 14.03 0.52
CA MET A 181 12.32 13.83 0.67
C MET A 181 13.05 13.53 -0.65
N TYR A 182 12.32 13.15 -1.71
CA TYR A 182 12.90 12.82 -3.03
C TYR A 182 12.72 13.93 -4.06
N TYR A 183 12.03 15.04 -3.74
CA TYR A 183 11.75 16.10 -4.72
C TYR A 183 13.03 16.85 -5.13
N ASP A 184 14.05 16.87 -4.29
CA ASP A 184 15.35 17.45 -4.60
C ASP A 184 16.28 16.51 -5.38
N GLU A 185 15.88 15.25 -5.58
CA GLU A 185 16.63 14.30 -6.38
C GLU A 185 16.58 14.67 -7.87
N ALA A 186 17.75 14.87 -8.48
CA ALA A 186 17.85 15.35 -9.87
C ALA A 186 17.13 14.46 -10.89
N THR A 187 17.05 13.17 -10.60
CA THR A 187 16.46 12.16 -11.50
C THR A 187 14.97 11.91 -11.23
N PHE A 188 14.43 12.24 -10.04
CA PHE A 188 13.06 12.01 -9.65
C PHE A 188 12.13 13.18 -10.01
N LYS A 189 10.95 12.85 -10.57
CA LYS A 189 9.82 13.80 -10.66
C LYS A 189 8.50 13.08 -10.47
N ALA A 190 7.65 13.64 -9.61
CA ALA A 190 6.27 13.21 -9.45
C ALA A 190 5.31 14.17 -10.17
N PHE A 191 4.28 13.59 -10.79
CA PHE A 191 3.19 14.29 -11.45
C PHE A 191 1.88 13.80 -10.85
N THR A 192 1.06 14.71 -10.35
CA THR A 192 -0.20 14.38 -9.71
C THR A 192 -1.37 14.82 -10.56
N ALA A 193 -2.45 14.05 -10.52
CA ALA A 193 -3.72 14.37 -11.17
C ALA A 193 -4.90 14.04 -10.25
N VAL A 194 -5.92 14.87 -10.27
CA VAL A 194 -7.19 14.61 -9.57
C VAL A 194 -8.29 14.44 -10.60
N SER A 195 -9.24 13.53 -10.31
CA SER A 195 -10.41 13.36 -11.16
C SER A 195 -11.32 14.58 -11.03
N PRO A 196 -11.72 15.20 -12.14
CA PRO A 196 -12.76 16.25 -12.06
C PRO A 196 -14.05 15.63 -11.53
N ARG A 197 -14.73 16.38 -10.64
CA ARG A 197 -16.07 16.02 -10.16
C ARG A 197 -17.12 16.27 -11.22
#